data_1e68df0a2b16b3545be4badcb3c6f41c
#
_entry.id   1e68df0a2b16b3545be4badcb3c6f41c
#
_cell.length_a   1.000
_cell.length_b   1.000
_cell.length_c   1.000
_cell.angle_alpha   90.00
_cell.angle_beta   90.00
_cell.angle_gamma   90.00
#
_symmetry.space_group_name_H-M   'P 1'
#
loop_
_entity.id
_entity.type
_entity.pdbx_description
1 polymer ?
#
loop_
_entity_poly.entity_id
_entity_poly.type
_entity_poly.pdbx_seq_one_letter_code
_entity_poly.pdbx_strand_id
1 'polypeptide(L)'
;MKESWIRNKNILFLSRVHVKKGINFLIEATANLKTELQGYTINIAGEGEESYINELKQLASKLDVENLIHFIGGVYGDKKWELFKKADLFVLPTHSENFGIVVAEALACGTPVITTQGTPWQELESYHCGWWTEIGTEATTKALKEFLQCTETQLEQMGKNGRKLIEEKYSSQKVAQDMVELYKKVCL
;
A
#
# COMPACT_ATOMS: atom_id res chain seq x y z
N MET A 1 2.31 -13.35 9.17
CA MET A 1 1.75 -12.34 10.08
C MET A 1 2.89 -11.73 10.86
N LYS A 2 2.79 -10.45 11.26
CA LYS A 2 3.74 -9.87 12.22
C LYS A 2 3.53 -10.55 13.57
N GLU A 3 4.58 -11.05 14.18
CA GLU A 3 4.50 -11.71 15.50
C GLU A 3 4.22 -10.72 16.62
N SER A 4 4.69 -9.48 16.46
CA SER A 4 4.36 -8.32 17.29
C SER A 4 4.35 -7.08 16.42
N TRP A 5 3.51 -6.10 16.75
CA TRP A 5 3.52 -4.82 16.05
C TRP A 5 4.52 -3.89 16.74
N ILE A 6 5.60 -3.61 16.06
CA ILE A 6 6.57 -2.57 16.42
C ILE A 6 6.64 -1.62 15.24
N ARG A 7 6.54 -0.32 15.49
CA ARG A 7 6.66 0.69 14.44
C ARG A 7 8.13 0.76 13.96
N ASN A 8 8.37 0.27 12.76
CA ASN A 8 9.69 0.25 12.13
C ASN A 8 10.02 1.56 11.39
N LYS A 9 9.07 2.48 11.33
CA LYS A 9 9.13 3.72 10.54
C LYS A 9 9.41 3.43 9.05
N ASN A 10 8.72 2.43 8.51
CA ASN A 10 8.90 1.96 7.14
C ASN A 10 7.57 2.02 6.38
N ILE A 11 7.54 2.81 5.32
CA ILE A 11 6.44 2.90 4.37
C ILE A 11 6.87 2.22 3.07
N LEU A 12 6.01 1.37 2.52
CA LEU A 12 6.30 0.59 1.32
C LEU A 12 5.36 0.97 0.18
N PHE A 13 5.92 1.26 -0.96
CA PHE A 13 5.28 1.15 -2.28
C PHE A 13 5.85 -0.09 -2.99
N LEU A 14 5.00 -0.94 -3.57
CA LEU A 14 5.44 -2.09 -4.36
C LEU A 14 4.52 -2.29 -5.56
N SER A 15 5.00 -1.96 -6.74
CA SER A 15 4.35 -2.16 -8.05
C SER A 15 5.35 -1.84 -9.15
N ARG A 16 4.98 -2.01 -10.43
CA ARG A 16 5.76 -1.41 -11.52
C ARG A 16 5.91 0.09 -11.29
N VAL A 17 7.09 0.62 -11.53
CA VAL A 17 7.33 2.07 -11.52
C VAL A 17 6.82 2.63 -12.85
N HIS A 18 5.61 3.18 -12.83
CA HIS A 18 4.92 3.67 -14.01
C HIS A 18 4.01 4.85 -13.63
N VAL A 19 3.79 5.81 -14.53
CA VAL A 19 2.97 7.02 -14.30
C VAL A 19 1.59 6.70 -13.70
N LYS A 20 0.93 5.63 -14.17
CA LYS A 20 -0.38 5.19 -13.65
C LYS A 20 -0.38 4.83 -12.16
N LYS A 21 0.78 4.59 -11.56
CA LYS A 21 0.88 4.17 -10.16
C LYS A 21 0.96 5.34 -9.17
N GLY A 22 1.03 6.59 -9.67
CA GLY A 22 0.92 7.79 -8.86
C GLY A 22 2.05 7.98 -7.84
N ILE A 23 3.25 7.46 -8.13
CA ILE A 23 4.41 7.55 -7.21
C ILE A 23 4.75 9.02 -6.92
N ASN A 24 4.54 9.91 -7.88
CA ASN A 24 4.70 11.36 -7.69
C ASN A 24 3.81 11.87 -6.54
N PHE A 25 2.57 11.39 -6.38
CA PHE A 25 1.70 11.77 -5.27
C PHE A 25 2.29 11.38 -3.92
N LEU A 26 2.91 10.19 -3.83
CA LEU A 26 3.59 9.76 -2.61
C LEU A 26 4.81 10.64 -2.30
N ILE A 27 5.61 10.99 -3.31
CA ILE A 27 6.79 11.87 -3.15
C ILE A 27 6.35 13.27 -2.69
N GLU A 28 5.34 13.84 -3.34
CA GLU A 28 4.81 15.17 -3.00
C GLU A 28 4.15 15.17 -1.61
N ALA A 29 3.40 14.13 -1.26
CA ALA A 29 2.81 13.97 0.06
C ALA A 29 3.88 13.81 1.15
N THR A 30 5.01 13.14 0.83
CA THR A 30 6.17 13.06 1.72
C THR A 30 6.77 14.44 1.97
N ALA A 31 6.87 15.27 0.94
CA ALA A 31 7.37 16.64 1.07
C ALA A 31 6.44 17.51 1.95
N ASN A 32 5.13 17.37 1.78
CA ASN A 32 4.15 18.08 2.60
C ASN A 32 4.21 17.69 4.09
N LEU A 33 4.71 16.50 4.41
CA LEU A 33 4.81 15.94 5.77
C LEU A 33 6.27 15.66 6.18
N LYS A 34 7.22 16.39 5.58
CA LYS A 34 8.67 16.14 5.75
C LYS A 34 9.09 16.13 7.22
N THR A 35 8.56 17.04 8.03
CA THR A 35 8.89 17.13 9.45
C THR A 35 8.36 15.95 10.24
N GLU A 36 7.11 15.54 9.99
CA GLU A 36 6.44 14.43 10.66
C GLU A 36 7.02 13.08 10.26
N LEU A 37 7.55 12.98 9.04
CA LEU A 37 8.19 11.78 8.50
C LEU A 37 9.68 11.66 8.83
N GLN A 38 10.23 12.53 9.67
CA GLN A 38 11.62 12.38 10.10
C GLN A 38 11.88 11.01 10.74
N GLY A 39 12.92 10.34 10.24
CA GLY A 39 13.30 8.99 10.64
C GLY A 39 12.47 7.87 10.02
N TYR A 40 11.51 8.19 9.14
CA TYR A 40 10.87 7.20 8.29
C TYR A 40 11.70 6.90 7.05
N THR A 41 11.54 5.68 6.54
CA THR A 41 12.08 5.24 5.25
C THR A 41 10.92 4.90 4.33
N ILE A 42 10.90 5.45 3.12
CA ILE A 42 9.90 5.17 2.11
C ILE A 42 10.56 4.37 0.99
N ASN A 43 10.27 3.09 0.95
CA ASN A 43 10.82 2.16 -0.02
C ASN A 43 9.91 2.05 -1.25
N ILE A 44 10.43 2.39 -2.41
CA ILE A 44 9.78 2.22 -3.70
C ILE A 44 10.38 0.97 -4.36
N ALA A 45 9.64 -0.14 -4.28
CA ALA A 45 10.00 -1.42 -4.85
C ALA A 45 9.30 -1.62 -6.19
N GLY A 46 10.06 -1.93 -7.23
CA GLY A 46 9.56 -2.22 -8.55
C GLY A 46 10.52 -1.82 -9.66
N GLU A 47 10.22 -2.30 -10.85
CA GLU A 47 10.93 -1.98 -12.07
C GLU A 47 10.08 -1.04 -12.94
N GLY A 48 10.72 -0.24 -13.77
CA GLY A 48 10.10 0.69 -14.70
C GLY A 48 11.11 1.25 -15.68
N GLU A 49 10.66 2.15 -16.52
CA GLU A 49 11.54 2.86 -17.45
C GLU A 49 12.50 3.76 -16.67
N GLU A 50 13.78 3.66 -17.00
CA GLU A 50 14.85 4.39 -16.29
C GLU A 50 14.64 5.91 -16.37
N SER A 51 14.16 6.42 -17.50
CA SER A 51 13.80 7.83 -17.68
C SER A 51 12.81 8.29 -16.61
N TYR A 52 11.73 7.54 -16.41
CA TYR A 52 10.69 7.88 -15.43
C TYR A 52 11.19 7.71 -13.97
N ILE A 53 11.99 6.68 -13.69
CA ILE A 53 12.63 6.54 -12.37
C ILE A 53 13.52 7.76 -12.07
N ASN A 54 14.28 8.25 -13.06
CA ASN A 54 15.13 9.42 -12.90
C ASN A 54 14.30 10.71 -12.72
N GLU A 55 13.17 10.86 -13.41
CA GLU A 55 12.22 11.97 -13.17
C GLU A 55 11.72 11.98 -11.72
N LEU A 56 11.34 10.81 -11.19
CA LEU A 56 10.88 10.69 -9.79
C LEU A 56 11.99 11.00 -8.78
N LYS A 57 13.23 10.57 -9.05
CA LYS A 57 14.38 10.91 -8.21
C LYS A 57 14.66 12.41 -8.23
N GLN A 58 14.58 13.04 -9.40
CA GLN A 58 14.73 14.49 -9.54
C GLN A 58 13.62 15.24 -8.80
N LEU A 59 12.36 14.74 -8.86
CA LEU A 59 11.26 15.28 -8.09
C LEU A 59 11.53 15.20 -6.59
N ALA A 60 11.99 14.07 -6.09
CA ALA A 60 12.33 13.89 -4.67
C ALA A 60 13.43 14.85 -4.24
N SER A 61 14.48 15.02 -5.04
CA SER A 61 15.56 15.97 -4.78
C SER A 61 15.09 17.43 -4.82
N LYS A 62 14.29 17.80 -5.82
CA LYS A 62 13.72 19.15 -5.94
C LYS A 62 12.86 19.52 -4.72
N LEU A 63 12.19 18.54 -4.14
CA LEU A 63 11.33 18.70 -2.95
C LEU A 63 12.10 18.47 -1.63
N ASP A 64 13.42 18.20 -1.70
CA ASP A 64 14.31 17.99 -0.55
C ASP A 64 13.84 16.85 0.37
N VAL A 65 13.43 15.71 -0.24
CA VAL A 65 13.00 14.48 0.44
C VAL A 65 13.70 13.21 -0.05
N GLU A 66 14.75 13.34 -0.86
CA GLU A 66 15.51 12.20 -1.40
C GLU A 66 16.13 11.32 -0.31
N ASN A 67 16.42 11.89 0.85
CA ASN A 67 16.95 11.15 2.00
C ASN A 67 15.91 10.21 2.65
N LEU A 68 14.62 10.43 2.40
CA LEU A 68 13.54 9.60 2.91
C LEU A 68 13.09 8.53 1.90
N ILE A 69 13.36 8.69 0.61
CA ILE A 69 12.83 7.90 -0.48
C ILE A 69 13.91 7.04 -1.12
N HIS A 70 13.70 5.72 -1.11
CA HIS A 70 14.67 4.76 -1.64
C HIS A 70 14.05 3.90 -2.74
N PHE A 71 14.59 4.02 -3.95
CA PHE A 71 14.24 3.15 -5.08
C PHE A 71 15.08 1.87 -4.97
N ILE A 72 14.44 0.75 -4.59
CA ILE A 72 15.13 -0.51 -4.29
C ILE A 72 15.09 -1.54 -5.43
N GLY A 73 14.52 -1.16 -6.59
CA GLY A 73 14.41 -2.03 -7.75
C GLY A 73 13.36 -3.12 -7.61
N GLY A 74 13.38 -4.11 -8.52
CA GLY A 74 12.45 -5.22 -8.52
C GLY A 74 12.68 -6.17 -7.34
N VAL A 75 11.59 -6.59 -6.66
CA VAL A 75 11.65 -7.51 -5.53
C VAL A 75 10.64 -8.63 -5.74
N TYR A 76 11.10 -9.88 -5.62
CA TYR A 76 10.35 -11.10 -5.94
C TYR A 76 10.49 -12.16 -4.84
N GLY A 77 9.64 -13.19 -4.90
CA GLY A 77 9.69 -14.34 -4.01
C GLY A 77 9.57 -13.95 -2.53
N ASP A 78 10.35 -14.62 -1.68
CA ASP A 78 10.26 -14.43 -0.22
C ASP A 78 10.62 -13.02 0.24
N LYS A 79 11.54 -12.36 -0.46
CA LYS A 79 11.93 -10.97 -0.17
C LYS A 79 10.74 -10.00 -0.25
N LYS A 80 9.80 -10.24 -1.17
CA LYS A 80 8.57 -9.44 -1.28
C LYS A 80 7.74 -9.54 -0.01
N TRP A 81 7.54 -10.74 0.52
CA TRP A 81 6.78 -10.97 1.75
C TRP A 81 7.46 -10.36 2.98
N GLU A 82 8.81 -10.38 3.02
CA GLU A 82 9.56 -9.70 4.07
C GLU A 82 9.34 -8.19 4.05
N LEU A 83 9.30 -7.57 2.86
CA LEU A 83 9.03 -6.13 2.74
C LEU A 83 7.65 -5.78 3.30
N PHE A 84 6.60 -6.53 2.92
CA PHE A 84 5.27 -6.30 3.47
C PHE A 84 5.24 -6.46 4.99
N LYS A 85 5.86 -7.51 5.54
CA LYS A 85 5.89 -7.75 6.98
C LYS A 85 6.65 -6.66 7.75
N LYS A 86 7.70 -6.07 7.16
CA LYS A 86 8.49 -5.00 7.78
C LYS A 86 7.86 -3.62 7.63
N ALA A 87 6.98 -3.43 6.65
CA ALA A 87 6.32 -2.14 6.44
C ALA A 87 5.26 -1.86 7.51
N ASP A 88 5.20 -0.64 8.00
CA ASP A 88 4.13 -0.18 8.89
C ASP A 88 2.90 0.25 8.09
N LEU A 89 3.12 0.62 6.83
CA LEU A 89 2.10 1.06 5.91
C LEU A 89 2.49 0.66 4.49
N PHE A 90 1.52 0.18 3.72
CA PHE A 90 1.62 0.02 2.27
C PHE A 90 0.86 1.14 1.57
N VAL A 91 1.49 1.80 0.59
CA VAL A 91 0.87 2.92 -0.14
C VAL A 91 0.88 2.62 -1.64
N LEU A 92 -0.30 2.63 -2.26
CA LEU A 92 -0.48 2.49 -3.70
C LEU A 92 -1.40 3.60 -4.21
N PRO A 93 -0.89 4.82 -4.47
CA PRO A 93 -1.69 5.99 -4.83
C PRO A 93 -2.02 6.01 -6.34
N THR A 94 -2.43 4.87 -6.86
CA THR A 94 -2.61 4.61 -8.30
C THR A 94 -3.78 5.36 -8.92
N HIS A 95 -3.69 5.69 -10.19
CA HIS A 95 -4.81 6.23 -10.95
C HIS A 95 -5.87 5.18 -11.27
N SER A 96 -5.45 3.93 -11.48
CA SER A 96 -6.36 2.84 -11.84
C SER A 96 -5.72 1.47 -11.63
N GLU A 97 -6.51 0.54 -11.10
CA GLU A 97 -6.20 -0.89 -11.00
C GLU A 97 -7.45 -1.72 -11.29
N ASN A 98 -7.27 -2.86 -11.95
CA ASN A 98 -8.37 -3.81 -12.08
C ASN A 98 -8.72 -4.46 -10.75
N PHE A 99 -7.70 -4.91 -10.01
CA PHE A 99 -7.85 -5.48 -8.67
C PHE A 99 -6.80 -4.94 -7.70
N GLY A 100 -5.52 -4.85 -8.12
CA GLY A 100 -4.43 -4.44 -7.25
C GLY A 100 -4.03 -5.56 -6.28
N ILE A 101 -3.56 -6.70 -6.84
CA ILE A 101 -3.18 -7.88 -6.04
C ILE A 101 -2.21 -7.54 -4.90
N VAL A 102 -1.36 -6.55 -5.07
CA VAL A 102 -0.40 -6.11 -4.06
C VAL A 102 -1.09 -5.52 -2.82
N VAL A 103 -2.31 -4.99 -2.95
CA VAL A 103 -3.14 -4.55 -1.82
C VAL A 103 -3.58 -5.76 -1.00
N ALA A 104 -4.09 -6.80 -1.67
CA ALA A 104 -4.45 -8.05 -1.00
C ALA A 104 -3.25 -8.69 -0.29
N GLU A 105 -2.08 -8.67 -0.93
CA GLU A 105 -0.84 -9.19 -0.37
C GLU A 105 -0.39 -8.42 0.88
N ALA A 106 -0.46 -7.09 0.87
CA ALA A 106 -0.17 -6.24 2.03
C ALA A 106 -1.11 -6.57 3.20
N LEU A 107 -2.42 -6.62 2.94
CA LEU A 107 -3.44 -6.95 3.95
C LEU A 107 -3.25 -8.37 4.51
N ALA A 108 -2.92 -9.36 3.66
CA ALA A 108 -2.62 -10.71 4.09
C ALA A 108 -1.41 -10.78 5.04
N CYS A 109 -0.44 -9.88 4.88
CA CYS A 109 0.70 -9.74 5.79
C CYS A 109 0.37 -8.97 7.08
N GLY A 110 -0.84 -8.42 7.20
CA GLY A 110 -1.26 -7.59 8.34
C GLY A 110 -0.69 -6.17 8.25
N THR A 111 -0.47 -5.65 7.06
CA THR A 111 0.03 -4.30 6.83
C THR A 111 -1.15 -3.42 6.38
N PRO A 112 -1.47 -2.33 7.11
CA PRO A 112 -2.47 -1.36 6.70
C PRO A 112 -2.15 -0.74 5.35
N VAL A 113 -3.18 -0.31 4.63
CA VAL A 113 -3.06 0.15 3.24
C VAL A 113 -3.62 1.55 3.06
N ILE A 114 -2.91 2.40 2.31
CA ILE A 114 -3.47 3.57 1.64
C ILE A 114 -3.54 3.26 0.14
N THR A 115 -4.75 3.34 -0.42
CA THR A 115 -4.93 3.30 -1.88
C THR A 115 -6.07 4.21 -2.31
N THR A 116 -6.27 4.36 -3.61
CA THR A 116 -7.19 5.34 -4.16
C THR A 116 -8.50 4.70 -4.65
N GLN A 117 -9.48 5.54 -4.92
CA GLN A 117 -10.74 5.16 -5.57
C GLN A 117 -10.54 4.68 -7.02
N GLY A 118 -9.33 4.76 -7.54
CA GLY A 118 -8.90 4.04 -8.74
C GLY A 118 -8.76 2.53 -8.57
N THR A 119 -9.03 2.01 -7.38
CA THR A 119 -8.99 0.57 -7.05
C THR A 119 -10.33 0.10 -6.47
N PRO A 120 -10.69 -1.20 -6.60
CA PRO A 120 -11.93 -1.74 -6.04
C PRO A 120 -11.79 -2.14 -4.55
N TRP A 121 -11.11 -1.31 -3.75
CA TRP A 121 -10.80 -1.64 -2.35
C TRP A 121 -11.57 -0.77 -1.34
N GLN A 122 -12.85 -0.46 -1.63
CA GLN A 122 -13.73 0.28 -0.71
C GLN A 122 -13.87 -0.41 0.65
N GLU A 123 -13.68 -1.73 0.71
CA GLU A 123 -13.73 -2.50 1.96
C GLU A 123 -12.65 -2.09 2.98
N LEU A 124 -11.60 -1.38 2.58
CA LEU A 124 -10.62 -0.84 3.52
C LEU A 124 -11.28 0.00 4.61
N GLU A 125 -12.31 0.77 4.25
CA GLU A 125 -13.05 1.62 5.18
C GLU A 125 -13.96 0.78 6.09
N SER A 126 -14.78 -0.11 5.53
CA SER A 126 -15.74 -0.92 6.29
C SER A 126 -15.08 -1.94 7.22
N TYR A 127 -13.88 -2.42 6.88
CA TYR A 127 -13.08 -3.29 7.74
C TYR A 127 -12.11 -2.52 8.64
N HIS A 128 -12.03 -1.20 8.52
CA HIS A 128 -11.07 -0.38 9.27
C HIS A 128 -9.64 -0.91 9.18
N CYS A 129 -9.17 -1.17 7.94
CA CYS A 129 -7.85 -1.74 7.70
C CYS A 129 -6.97 -0.89 6.77
N GLY A 130 -7.40 0.32 6.46
CA GLY A 130 -6.68 1.25 5.62
C GLY A 130 -7.50 2.46 5.23
N TRP A 131 -7.03 3.19 4.23
CA TRP A 131 -7.64 4.39 3.67
C TRP A 131 -7.89 4.21 2.18
N TRP A 132 -9.10 4.47 1.75
CA TRP A 132 -9.51 4.46 0.34
C TRP A 132 -9.87 5.87 -0.07
N THR A 133 -8.91 6.57 -0.70
CA THR A 133 -8.92 8.02 -0.86
C THR A 133 -9.22 8.45 -2.29
N GLU A 134 -9.52 9.72 -2.50
CA GLU A 134 -9.45 10.32 -3.83
C GLU A 134 -8.05 10.23 -4.42
N ILE A 135 -7.95 10.36 -5.75
CA ILE A 135 -6.68 10.33 -6.47
C ILE A 135 -6.01 11.70 -6.33
N GLY A 136 -4.75 11.73 -5.90
CA GLY A 136 -3.94 12.94 -5.88
C GLY A 136 -3.15 13.14 -4.60
N THR A 137 -2.31 14.17 -4.64
CA THR A 137 -1.35 14.50 -3.58
C THR A 137 -2.03 14.88 -2.28
N GLU A 138 -3.08 15.72 -2.33
CA GLU A 138 -3.76 16.20 -1.12
C GLU A 138 -4.40 15.06 -0.34
N ALA A 139 -5.12 14.17 -1.05
CA ALA A 139 -5.77 13.02 -0.44
C ALA A 139 -4.74 12.02 0.13
N THR A 140 -3.64 11.78 -0.59
CA THR A 140 -2.51 10.96 -0.11
C THR A 140 -1.87 11.59 1.12
N THR A 141 -1.65 12.90 1.13
CA THR A 141 -1.10 13.64 2.27
C THR A 141 -1.99 13.52 3.50
N LYS A 142 -3.31 13.69 3.33
CA LYS A 142 -4.29 13.55 4.42
C LYS A 142 -4.24 12.15 5.03
N ALA A 143 -4.28 11.11 4.21
CA ALA A 143 -4.24 9.73 4.68
C ALA A 143 -2.92 9.39 5.38
N LEU A 144 -1.78 9.85 4.86
CA LEU A 144 -0.48 9.71 5.53
C LEU A 144 -0.47 10.41 6.89
N LYS A 145 -1.06 11.61 6.99
CA LYS A 145 -1.16 12.33 8.27
C LYS A 145 -2.00 11.58 9.29
N GLU A 146 -3.12 11.00 8.87
CA GLU A 146 -3.96 10.15 9.71
C GLU A 146 -3.20 8.89 10.18
N PHE A 147 -2.47 8.23 9.27
CA PHE A 147 -1.60 7.12 9.63
C PHE A 147 -0.56 7.51 10.70
N LEU A 148 0.08 8.65 10.56
CA LEU A 148 1.09 9.12 11.52
C LEU A 148 0.51 9.37 12.92
N GLN A 149 -0.77 9.71 13.01
CA GLN A 149 -1.50 9.92 14.27
C GLN A 149 -1.95 8.61 14.93
N CYS A 150 -1.98 7.48 14.20
CA CYS A 150 -2.37 6.20 14.77
C CYS A 150 -1.36 5.72 15.81
N THR A 151 -1.86 5.13 16.90
CA THR A 151 -1.03 4.41 17.86
C THR A 151 -0.61 3.04 17.29
N GLU A 152 0.40 2.42 17.89
CA GLU A 152 0.82 1.06 17.50
C GLU A 152 -0.31 0.05 17.65
N THR A 153 -1.10 0.16 18.74
CA THR A 153 -2.27 -0.70 18.98
C THR A 153 -3.33 -0.54 17.88
N GLN A 154 -3.57 0.70 17.41
CA GLN A 154 -4.50 0.93 16.32
C GLN A 154 -3.99 0.32 15.01
N LEU A 155 -2.71 0.49 14.69
CA LEU A 155 -2.11 -0.10 13.49
C LEU A 155 -2.12 -1.64 13.55
N GLU A 156 -1.85 -2.23 14.72
CA GLU A 156 -1.97 -3.66 14.94
C GLU A 156 -3.40 -4.16 14.69
N GLN A 157 -4.40 -3.44 15.21
CA GLN A 157 -5.79 -3.80 14.97
C GLN A 157 -6.16 -3.67 13.49
N MET A 158 -5.72 -2.61 12.81
CA MET A 158 -5.91 -2.45 11.37
C MET A 158 -5.28 -3.62 10.59
N GLY A 159 -4.08 -4.05 10.97
CA GLY A 159 -3.42 -5.21 10.36
C GLY A 159 -4.22 -6.51 10.55
N LYS A 160 -4.77 -6.76 11.74
CA LYS A 160 -5.64 -7.92 12.02
C LYS A 160 -6.92 -7.87 11.18
N ASN A 161 -7.53 -6.69 11.09
CA ASN A 161 -8.73 -6.45 10.30
C ASN A 161 -8.49 -6.69 8.80
N GLY A 162 -7.35 -6.22 8.26
CA GLY A 162 -6.96 -6.43 6.88
C GLY A 162 -6.80 -7.91 6.56
N ARG A 163 -6.13 -8.65 7.43
CA ARG A 163 -6.01 -10.10 7.28
C ARG A 163 -7.36 -10.80 7.31
N LYS A 164 -8.24 -10.42 8.23
CA LYS A 164 -9.61 -10.94 8.31
C LYS A 164 -10.37 -10.69 7.01
N LEU A 165 -10.29 -9.49 6.43
CA LEU A 165 -10.88 -9.18 5.12
C LEU A 165 -10.40 -10.15 4.03
N ILE A 166 -9.09 -10.41 3.96
CA ILE A 166 -8.55 -11.34 2.96
C ILE A 166 -9.01 -12.77 3.19
N GLU A 167 -9.02 -13.25 4.43
CA GLU A 167 -9.46 -14.60 4.78
C GLU A 167 -10.95 -14.81 4.46
N GLU A 168 -11.80 -13.83 4.75
CA GLU A 168 -13.24 -13.90 4.55
C GLU A 168 -13.70 -13.76 3.09
N LYS A 169 -13.00 -12.95 2.29
CA LYS A 169 -13.47 -12.59 0.94
C LYS A 169 -12.54 -13.02 -0.20
N TYR A 170 -11.24 -13.08 0.02
CA TYR A 170 -10.26 -13.20 -1.04
C TYR A 170 -9.32 -14.39 -0.91
N SER A 171 -9.52 -15.26 0.10
CA SER A 171 -8.78 -16.51 0.19
C SER A 171 -9.13 -17.44 -0.97
N SER A 172 -8.17 -18.22 -1.45
CA SER A 172 -8.39 -19.19 -2.54
C SER A 172 -9.55 -20.14 -2.24
N GLN A 173 -9.71 -20.54 -0.98
CA GLN A 173 -10.81 -21.39 -0.55
C GLN A 173 -12.17 -20.70 -0.71
N LYS A 174 -12.27 -19.43 -0.27
CA LYS A 174 -13.52 -18.65 -0.38
C LYS A 174 -13.89 -18.42 -1.84
N VAL A 175 -12.91 -17.97 -2.64
CA VAL A 175 -13.13 -17.74 -4.09
C VAL A 175 -13.58 -19.03 -4.79
N ALA A 176 -12.97 -20.18 -4.48
CA ALA A 176 -13.37 -21.46 -5.05
C ALA A 176 -14.80 -21.84 -4.66
N GLN A 177 -15.20 -21.62 -3.41
CA GLN A 177 -16.59 -21.85 -2.95
C GLN A 177 -17.59 -20.97 -3.70
N ASP A 178 -17.30 -19.67 -3.80
CA ASP A 178 -18.18 -18.72 -4.48
C ASP A 178 -18.33 -19.06 -5.98
N MET A 179 -17.24 -19.49 -6.62
CA MET A 179 -17.31 -19.97 -8.01
C MET A 179 -18.18 -21.22 -8.15
N VAL A 180 -18.06 -22.20 -7.27
CA VAL A 180 -18.91 -23.40 -7.28
C VAL A 180 -20.38 -23.03 -7.10
N GLU A 181 -20.70 -22.11 -6.20
CA GLU A 181 -22.07 -21.62 -6.00
C GLU A 181 -22.61 -20.89 -7.22
N LEU A 182 -21.77 -20.05 -7.86
CA LEU A 182 -22.13 -19.37 -9.09
C LEU A 182 -22.45 -20.36 -10.21
N TYR A 183 -21.60 -21.36 -10.43
CA TYR A 183 -21.84 -22.39 -11.45
C TYR A 183 -23.13 -23.19 -11.19
N LYS A 184 -23.43 -23.53 -9.94
CA LYS A 184 -24.70 -24.18 -9.59
C LYS A 184 -25.93 -23.34 -9.94
N LYS A 185 -25.83 -22.00 -9.83
CA LYS A 185 -26.94 -21.09 -10.16
C LYS A 185 -27.10 -20.85 -11.67
N VAL A 186 -26.04 -20.99 -12.44
CA VAL A 186 -26.08 -20.72 -13.90
C VAL A 186 -26.32 -22.00 -14.71
N CYS A 187 -25.93 -23.16 -14.20
CA CYS A 187 -26.07 -24.45 -14.90
C CYS A 187 -27.29 -25.25 -14.48
N LEU A 188 -28.16 -24.71 -13.64
CA LEU A 188 -29.49 -25.24 -13.28
C LEU A 188 -30.59 -24.36 -13.83
#